data_cd65ca312db7320fc2e112037842f2aa
#
_entry.id   cd65ca312db7320fc2e112037842f2aa
#
_cell.length_a   1.000
_cell.length_b   1.000
_cell.length_c   1.000
_cell.angle_alpha   90.00
_cell.angle_beta   90.00
_cell.angle_gamma   90.00
#
_symmetry.space_group_name_H-M   'P 1'
#
loop_
_entity.id
_entity.type
_entity.pdbx_description
1 polymer ?
#
loop_
_entity_poly.entity_id
_entity_poly.type
_entity_poly.pdbx_seq_one_letter_code
_entity_poly.pdbx_strand_id
1 'polypeptide(L)'
;DKKGKNVRKGGDVMRNACRDNLQRHLTKAVHGEAKINGKQMFLHELVAEHMRGWGVYAEIANEESRQINQLQWDQHYKHYKEMAENGSGLDRCMVLSDFSGSMSGTPMEVSAALGIMISSILPEPWRNKFITFDSNPQLLEIPDASLADKMKYVLDTPWGGSTDFLAAIQLILDVGIKNKLSANDMPNKLIVVSDMQFDSAESNCTSWSSTSWGSNNNNYHLFNRLGSNFTGKPSMSDETTHQKIQMAFYKAGMQVCGAPWTPPTIVYWNVRDTSGFPVQSNTPNTQMLCGFSLSLLKLVLDNGDLSSVKPPTPYDTFLDAVRDNPRYEKIVERLR
;
A
#
# COMPACT_ATOMS: atom_id res chain seq x y z
N ASP A 1 29.21 17.66 -30.86
CA ASP A 1 29.37 16.26 -30.46
C ASP A 1 28.24 15.42 -31.03
N LYS A 2 28.55 14.42 -31.88
CA LYS A 2 27.60 13.60 -32.65
C LYS A 2 26.72 12.65 -31.77
N LYS A 3 26.78 12.77 -30.44
CA LYS A 3 26.04 11.91 -29.49
C LYS A 3 25.03 12.68 -28.61
N GLY A 4 24.68 13.92 -28.94
CA GLY A 4 23.60 14.63 -28.22
C GLY A 4 23.83 14.85 -26.72
N LYS A 5 25.04 14.61 -26.19
CA LYS A 5 25.35 14.97 -24.81
C LYS A 5 25.41 16.49 -24.72
N ASN A 6 24.46 17.07 -23.97
CA ASN A 6 24.52 18.47 -23.56
C ASN A 6 25.83 18.71 -22.78
N VAL A 7 26.91 19.04 -23.49
CA VAL A 7 28.17 19.44 -22.88
C VAL A 7 27.89 20.79 -22.22
N ARG A 8 27.84 20.82 -20.91
CA ARG A 8 27.70 22.05 -20.12
C ARG A 8 28.88 22.95 -20.47
N LYS A 9 28.65 23.99 -21.28
CA LYS A 9 29.65 25.00 -21.53
C LYS A 9 29.79 25.80 -20.23
N GLY A 10 30.96 25.70 -19.58
CA GLY A 10 31.25 26.30 -18.26
C GLY A 10 31.32 27.83 -18.23
N GLY A 11 30.75 28.53 -19.21
CA GLY A 11 30.78 29.95 -19.32
C GLY A 11 29.41 30.66 -19.45
N ASP A 12 28.30 29.91 -19.30
CA ASP A 12 26.96 30.52 -19.39
C ASP A 12 26.55 31.11 -18.03
N VAL A 13 26.75 32.38 -17.85
CA VAL A 13 26.48 33.16 -16.62
C VAL A 13 25.00 32.99 -16.18
N MET A 14 24.07 32.98 -17.14
CA MET A 14 22.64 32.86 -16.84
C MET A 14 22.29 31.45 -16.33
N ARG A 15 22.86 30.41 -16.91
CA ARG A 15 22.65 29.02 -16.45
C ARG A 15 23.23 28.80 -15.06
N ASN A 16 24.42 29.35 -14.79
CA ASN A 16 25.02 29.27 -13.46
C ASN A 16 24.16 30.01 -12.43
N ALA A 17 23.69 31.21 -12.74
CA ALA A 17 22.79 31.95 -11.87
C ALA A 17 21.46 31.22 -11.60
N CYS A 18 20.87 30.58 -12.62
CA CYS A 18 19.68 29.73 -12.45
C CYS A 18 19.96 28.55 -11.53
N ARG A 19 21.09 27.87 -11.71
CA ARG A 19 21.50 26.75 -10.86
C ARG A 19 21.71 27.19 -9.40
N ASP A 20 22.42 28.29 -9.19
CA ASP A 20 22.68 28.84 -7.85
C ASP A 20 21.37 29.26 -7.16
N ASN A 21 20.41 29.79 -7.93
CA ASN A 21 19.08 30.09 -7.42
C ASN A 21 18.31 28.84 -7.04
N LEU A 22 18.34 27.78 -7.86
CA LEU A 22 17.73 26.50 -7.55
C LEU A 22 18.33 25.90 -6.29
N GLN A 23 19.66 25.84 -6.19
CA GLN A 23 20.34 25.29 -5.01
C GLN A 23 19.98 26.06 -3.73
N ARG A 24 19.96 27.40 -3.79
CA ARG A 24 19.50 28.22 -2.64
C ARG A 24 18.05 27.94 -2.26
N HIS A 25 17.17 27.76 -3.25
CA HIS A 25 15.77 27.41 -2.99
C HIS A 25 15.64 26.02 -2.36
N LEU A 26 16.37 25.03 -2.87
CA LEU A 26 16.40 23.68 -2.31
C LEU A 26 16.91 23.67 -0.87
N THR A 27 18.01 24.38 -0.59
CA THR A 27 18.52 24.51 0.78
C THR A 27 17.47 25.10 1.71
N LYS A 28 16.78 26.16 1.31
CA LYS A 28 15.68 26.75 2.08
C LYS A 28 14.53 25.78 2.27
N ALA A 29 14.19 24.98 1.25
CA ALA A 29 13.12 24.01 1.32
C ALA A 29 13.44 22.87 2.30
N VAL A 30 14.67 22.38 2.33
CA VAL A 30 15.15 21.40 3.32
C VAL A 30 15.02 21.91 4.75
N HIS A 31 15.28 23.21 4.99
CA HIS A 31 15.12 23.85 6.30
C HIS A 31 13.69 24.29 6.60
N GLY A 32 12.73 24.02 5.71
CA GLY A 32 11.32 24.42 5.90
C GLY A 32 11.00 25.88 5.63
N GLU A 33 11.98 26.66 5.17
CA GLU A 33 11.85 28.11 4.85
C GLU A 33 11.24 28.37 3.48
N ALA A 34 11.21 27.38 2.59
CA ALA A 34 10.60 27.44 1.27
C ALA A 34 9.76 26.19 1.01
N LYS A 35 8.81 26.28 0.09
CA LYS A 35 7.96 25.13 -0.30
C LYS A 35 8.31 24.68 -1.71
N ILE A 36 8.44 23.36 -1.88
CA ILE A 36 8.43 22.71 -3.19
C ILE A 36 7.03 22.17 -3.41
N ASN A 37 6.40 22.52 -4.51
CA ASN A 37 5.03 22.08 -4.77
C ASN A 37 5.03 20.65 -5.31
N GLY A 38 4.79 19.67 -4.44
CA GLY A 38 4.64 18.26 -4.77
C GLY A 38 3.19 17.79 -4.93
N LYS A 39 2.20 18.58 -4.52
CA LYS A 39 0.79 18.19 -4.46
C LYS A 39 0.15 17.83 -5.83
N GLN A 40 0.77 18.19 -6.93
CA GLN A 40 0.28 17.92 -8.28
C GLN A 40 0.87 16.63 -8.88
N MET A 41 1.92 16.08 -8.29
CA MET A 41 2.50 14.79 -8.72
C MET A 41 1.80 13.64 -8.02
N PHE A 42 1.55 12.57 -8.75
CA PHE A 42 1.07 11.34 -8.14
C PHE A 42 2.20 10.63 -7.38
N LEU A 43 1.85 9.92 -6.32
CA LEU A 43 2.85 9.17 -5.52
C LEU A 43 3.66 8.20 -6.36
N HIS A 44 3.01 7.53 -7.32
CA HIS A 44 3.67 6.56 -8.19
C HIS A 44 4.68 7.23 -9.15
N GLU A 45 4.46 8.46 -9.57
CA GLU A 45 5.43 9.20 -10.40
C GLU A 45 6.75 9.46 -9.65
N LEU A 46 6.67 9.73 -8.33
CA LEU A 46 7.85 9.88 -7.48
C LEU A 46 8.60 8.57 -7.31
N VAL A 47 7.87 7.48 -7.18
CA VAL A 47 8.43 6.13 -7.06
C VAL A 47 9.02 5.66 -8.39
N ALA A 48 8.38 5.98 -9.52
CA ALA A 48 8.84 5.63 -10.87
C ALA A 48 10.27 6.12 -11.17
N GLU A 49 10.66 7.28 -10.61
CA GLU A 49 12.04 7.80 -10.73
C GLU A 49 13.10 6.82 -10.16
N HIS A 50 12.70 5.94 -9.24
CA HIS A 50 13.55 4.94 -8.62
C HIS A 50 13.40 3.53 -9.23
N MET A 51 12.63 3.38 -10.30
CA MET A 51 12.37 2.09 -10.95
C MET A 51 12.79 2.08 -12.41
N ARG A 52 13.32 0.94 -12.87
CA ARG A 52 13.60 0.68 -14.29
C ARG A 52 13.05 -0.67 -14.70
N GLY A 53 12.30 -0.68 -15.79
CA GLY A 53 11.78 -1.91 -16.35
C GLY A 53 11.02 -2.74 -15.30
N TRP A 54 11.25 -4.00 -15.25
CA TRP A 54 10.57 -5.01 -14.41
C TRP A 54 10.79 -4.87 -12.88
N GLY A 55 10.69 -3.67 -12.32
CA GLY A 55 10.85 -3.45 -10.88
C GLY A 55 12.30 -3.45 -10.40
N VAL A 56 13.24 -3.16 -11.27
CA VAL A 56 14.64 -3.02 -10.89
C VAL A 56 14.90 -1.64 -10.32
N TYR A 57 15.58 -1.57 -9.18
CA TYR A 57 15.97 -0.29 -8.57
C TYR A 57 16.85 0.55 -9.51
N ALA A 58 16.56 1.82 -9.57
CA ALA A 58 17.32 2.83 -10.30
C ALA A 58 17.64 4.01 -9.41
N GLU A 59 18.90 4.38 -9.37
CA GLU A 59 19.31 5.59 -8.66
C GLU A 59 19.06 6.85 -9.52
N ILE A 60 18.48 7.89 -8.92
CA ILE A 60 18.37 9.20 -9.56
C ILE A 60 19.78 9.80 -9.63
N ALA A 61 20.31 9.95 -10.84
CA ALA A 61 21.70 10.33 -11.06
C ALA A 61 22.04 11.77 -10.67
N ASN A 62 21.06 12.67 -10.66
CA ASN A 62 21.23 14.10 -10.36
C ASN A 62 20.83 14.38 -8.91
N GLU A 63 21.73 14.95 -8.12
CA GLU A 63 21.51 15.26 -6.71
C GLU A 63 20.35 16.25 -6.50
N GLU A 64 20.27 17.30 -7.33
CA GLU A 64 19.18 18.27 -7.24
C GLU A 64 17.81 17.59 -7.50
N SER A 65 17.74 16.67 -8.47
CA SER A 65 16.53 15.91 -8.76
C SER A 65 16.17 14.97 -7.61
N ARG A 66 17.14 14.34 -6.98
CA ARG A 66 16.96 13.47 -5.82
C ARG A 66 16.38 14.24 -4.63
N GLN A 67 16.92 15.43 -4.35
CA GLN A 67 16.40 16.30 -3.30
C GLN A 67 14.98 16.77 -3.58
N ILE A 68 14.67 17.15 -4.82
CA ILE A 68 13.31 17.54 -5.22
C ILE A 68 12.34 16.38 -5.04
N ASN A 69 12.68 15.19 -5.51
CA ASN A 69 11.86 13.99 -5.38
C ASN A 69 11.56 13.68 -3.90
N GLN A 70 12.59 13.70 -3.03
CA GLN A 70 12.42 13.50 -1.60
C GLN A 70 11.52 14.56 -0.95
N LEU A 71 11.74 15.85 -1.24
CA LEU A 71 10.94 16.93 -0.68
C LEU A 71 9.47 16.87 -1.11
N GLN A 72 9.19 16.41 -2.33
CA GLN A 72 7.83 16.21 -2.83
C GLN A 72 7.17 15.02 -2.11
N TRP A 73 7.91 13.94 -1.91
CA TRP A 73 7.44 12.78 -1.10
C TRP A 73 7.12 13.20 0.33
N ASP A 74 7.99 13.97 0.97
CA ASP A 74 7.82 14.44 2.35
C ASP A 74 6.58 15.32 2.51
N GLN A 75 6.22 16.11 1.49
CA GLN A 75 4.97 16.87 1.50
C GLN A 75 3.74 15.98 1.49
N HIS A 76 3.74 14.92 0.68
CA HIS A 76 2.66 13.93 0.67
C HIS A 76 2.60 13.19 2.01
N TYR A 77 3.75 12.74 2.51
CA TYR A 77 3.84 12.08 3.80
C TYR A 77 3.26 12.94 4.93
N LYS A 78 3.66 14.20 5.02
CA LYS A 78 3.14 15.13 6.03
C LYS A 78 1.62 15.30 5.90
N HIS A 79 1.12 15.50 4.69
CA HIS A 79 -0.31 15.68 4.44
C HIS A 79 -1.12 14.44 4.86
N TYR A 80 -0.70 13.23 4.45
CA TYR A 80 -1.43 12.01 4.78
C TYR A 80 -1.29 11.62 6.25
N LYS A 81 -0.16 11.93 6.87
CA LYS A 81 0.05 11.75 8.30
C LYS A 81 -0.90 12.63 9.12
N GLU A 82 -1.02 13.92 8.77
CA GLU A 82 -1.99 14.83 9.40
C GLU A 82 -3.43 14.34 9.24
N MET A 83 -3.79 13.79 8.08
CA MET A 83 -5.10 13.18 7.86
C MET A 83 -5.31 11.95 8.76
N ALA A 84 -4.34 11.06 8.86
CA ALA A 84 -4.40 9.87 9.70
C ALA A 84 -4.55 10.23 11.19
N GLU A 85 -3.82 11.24 11.68
CA GLU A 85 -3.88 11.71 13.06
C GLU A 85 -5.24 12.35 13.41
N ASN A 86 -5.96 12.88 12.43
CA ASN A 86 -7.31 13.47 12.61
C ASN A 86 -8.46 12.43 12.65
N GLY A 87 -8.15 11.16 12.79
CA GLY A 87 -9.16 10.11 13.01
C GLY A 87 -9.74 9.48 11.75
N SER A 88 -8.96 9.47 10.66
CA SER A 88 -9.39 8.98 9.35
C SER A 88 -9.55 7.44 9.21
N GLY A 89 -9.51 6.68 10.30
CA GLY A 89 -9.77 5.23 10.26
C GLY A 89 -8.64 4.38 9.66
N LEU A 90 -7.43 4.94 9.52
CA LEU A 90 -6.21 4.21 9.12
C LEU A 90 -5.38 3.72 10.29
N ASP A 91 -5.75 4.04 11.49
CA ASP A 91 -5.02 3.73 12.71
C ASP A 91 -4.71 2.23 12.87
N ARG A 92 -5.45 1.37 12.19
CA ARG A 92 -5.31 -0.10 12.27
C ARG A 92 -5.42 -0.76 10.89
N CYS A 93 -4.70 -0.22 9.90
CA CYS A 93 -4.66 -0.82 8.57
C CYS A 93 -3.42 -1.69 8.38
N MET A 94 -3.51 -2.63 7.45
CA MET A 94 -2.38 -3.35 6.88
C MET A 94 -2.48 -3.27 5.35
N VAL A 95 -1.33 -3.18 4.69
CA VAL A 95 -1.28 -3.18 3.22
C VAL A 95 -0.70 -4.50 2.74
N LEU A 96 -1.33 -5.05 1.73
CA LEU A 96 -0.86 -6.19 0.96
C LEU A 96 -0.57 -5.69 -0.46
N SER A 97 0.71 -5.61 -0.79
CA SER A 97 1.20 -5.03 -2.05
C SER A 97 1.63 -6.13 -3.02
N ASP A 98 1.05 -6.09 -4.23
CA ASP A 98 1.34 -7.02 -5.32
C ASP A 98 2.49 -6.48 -6.18
N PHE A 99 3.51 -7.31 -6.38
CA PHE A 99 4.65 -7.07 -7.24
C PHE A 99 4.84 -8.20 -8.27
N SER A 100 3.79 -8.95 -8.58
CA SER A 100 3.80 -10.00 -9.60
C SER A 100 4.15 -9.45 -10.98
N GLY A 101 4.55 -10.32 -11.89
CA GLY A 101 4.95 -9.92 -13.24
C GLY A 101 3.85 -9.22 -14.02
N SER A 102 2.57 -9.54 -13.76
CA SER A 102 1.41 -8.87 -14.37
C SER A 102 1.29 -7.40 -13.95
N MET A 103 1.82 -7.03 -12.79
CA MET A 103 1.84 -5.65 -12.29
C MET A 103 2.85 -4.74 -12.99
N SER A 104 3.69 -5.25 -13.90
CA SER A 104 4.76 -4.46 -14.54
C SER A 104 4.28 -3.11 -15.09
N GLY A 105 5.07 -2.05 -14.84
CA GLY A 105 4.77 -0.66 -15.18
C GLY A 105 4.04 0.10 -14.08
N THR A 106 3.15 1.00 -14.46
CA THR A 106 2.42 1.88 -13.54
C THR A 106 1.70 1.14 -12.40
N PRO A 107 1.06 -0.03 -12.58
CA PRO A 107 0.47 -0.76 -11.47
C PRO A 107 1.46 -1.11 -10.36
N MET A 108 2.67 -1.55 -10.70
CA MET A 108 3.73 -1.86 -9.74
C MET A 108 4.24 -0.61 -9.03
N GLU A 109 4.40 0.49 -9.75
CA GLU A 109 4.75 1.79 -9.20
C GLU A 109 3.72 2.27 -8.18
N VAL A 110 2.43 2.11 -8.49
CA VAL A 110 1.32 2.44 -7.59
C VAL A 110 1.32 1.53 -6.36
N SER A 111 1.51 0.22 -6.54
CA SER A 111 1.57 -0.75 -5.44
C SER A 111 2.70 -0.42 -4.47
N ALA A 112 3.90 -0.14 -4.99
CA ALA A 112 5.05 0.28 -4.19
C ALA A 112 4.77 1.62 -3.45
N ALA A 113 4.26 2.61 -4.16
CA ALA A 113 3.98 3.93 -3.60
C ALA A 113 2.95 3.88 -2.46
N LEU A 114 1.85 3.17 -2.66
CA LEU A 114 0.80 3.00 -1.64
C LEU A 114 1.29 2.16 -0.46
N GLY A 115 2.01 1.05 -0.72
CA GLY A 115 2.58 0.20 0.31
C GLY A 115 3.51 0.98 1.23
N ILE A 116 4.46 1.74 0.67
CA ILE A 116 5.39 2.55 1.43
C ILE A 116 4.69 3.71 2.15
N MET A 117 3.80 4.45 1.46
CA MET A 117 3.14 5.61 2.05
C MET A 117 2.23 5.21 3.21
N ILE A 118 1.31 4.28 2.99
CA ILE A 118 0.35 3.88 4.01
C ILE A 118 1.08 3.27 5.21
N SER A 119 2.01 2.32 4.99
CA SER A 119 2.76 1.71 6.09
C SER A 119 3.55 2.72 6.92
N SER A 120 4.09 3.76 6.28
CA SER A 120 4.88 4.79 6.99
C SER A 120 4.05 5.67 7.93
N ILE A 121 2.74 5.81 7.71
CA ILE A 121 1.85 6.63 8.55
C ILE A 121 1.09 5.83 9.61
N LEU A 122 1.19 4.49 9.59
CA LEU A 122 0.55 3.64 10.58
C LEU A 122 1.19 3.78 11.95
N PRO A 123 0.42 3.60 13.05
CA PRO A 123 0.98 3.49 14.39
C PRO A 123 1.65 2.14 14.63
N GLU A 124 2.44 2.03 15.69
CA GLU A 124 2.94 0.75 16.16
C GLU A 124 1.79 -0.18 16.58
N PRO A 125 1.88 -1.51 16.37
CA PRO A 125 3.07 -2.25 15.90
C PRO A 125 3.19 -2.39 14.37
N TRP A 126 2.32 -1.74 13.59
CA TRP A 126 2.20 -1.91 12.14
C TRP A 126 2.98 -0.87 11.34
N ARG A 127 3.58 0.10 12.01
CA ARG A 127 4.36 1.16 11.37
C ARG A 127 5.50 0.59 10.53
N ASN A 128 5.68 1.15 9.35
CA ASN A 128 6.70 0.76 8.37
C ASN A 128 6.62 -0.73 7.95
N LYS A 129 5.47 -1.38 8.14
CA LYS A 129 5.27 -2.77 7.76
C LYS A 129 4.18 -2.90 6.71
N PHE A 130 4.47 -3.65 5.66
CA PHE A 130 3.47 -4.12 4.72
C PHE A 130 3.79 -5.56 4.28
N ILE A 131 2.80 -6.24 3.73
CA ILE A 131 2.93 -7.63 3.31
C ILE A 131 3.12 -7.66 1.80
N THR A 132 4.07 -8.47 1.33
CA THR A 132 4.22 -8.79 -0.08
C THR A 132 3.11 -9.77 -0.49
N PHE A 133 2.58 -9.59 -1.70
CA PHE A 133 1.59 -10.50 -2.24
C PHE A 133 2.24 -11.41 -3.27
N ASP A 134 2.73 -12.54 -2.82
CA ASP A 134 3.34 -13.57 -3.65
C ASP A 134 3.03 -14.99 -3.10
N SER A 135 3.62 -16.03 -3.70
CA SER A 135 3.45 -17.42 -3.26
C SER A 135 4.02 -17.73 -1.88
N ASN A 136 4.89 -16.85 -1.36
CA ASN A 136 5.45 -16.92 -0.02
C ASN A 136 5.46 -15.51 0.59
N PRO A 137 4.28 -15.00 1.02
CA PRO A 137 4.14 -13.65 1.53
C PRO A 137 5.10 -13.36 2.67
N GLN A 138 5.71 -12.19 2.65
CA GLN A 138 6.63 -11.74 3.67
C GLN A 138 6.13 -10.44 4.27
N LEU A 139 6.28 -10.31 5.59
CA LEU A 139 6.11 -9.03 6.26
C LEU A 139 7.42 -8.24 6.10
N LEU A 140 7.39 -7.24 5.24
CA LEU A 140 8.52 -6.34 5.07
C LEU A 140 8.47 -5.25 6.13
N GLU A 141 9.59 -5.05 6.82
CA GLU A 141 9.81 -3.92 7.71
C GLU A 141 10.71 -2.92 7.00
N ILE A 142 10.09 -1.85 6.49
CA ILE A 142 10.76 -0.84 5.68
C ILE A 142 11.60 0.06 6.59
N PRO A 143 12.87 0.36 6.25
CA PRO A 143 13.70 1.25 7.02
C PRO A 143 13.09 2.66 7.12
N ASP A 144 13.22 3.31 8.27
CA ASP A 144 12.84 4.72 8.43
C ASP A 144 13.95 5.62 7.82
N ALA A 145 13.95 5.71 6.51
CA ALA A 145 15.01 6.31 5.71
C ALA A 145 14.42 7.12 4.54
N SER A 146 15.28 7.59 3.64
CA SER A 146 14.86 8.31 2.43
C SER A 146 13.96 7.44 1.53
N LEU A 147 13.18 8.08 0.65
CA LEU A 147 12.40 7.35 -0.35
C LEU A 147 13.29 6.43 -1.20
N ALA A 148 14.47 6.90 -1.59
CA ALA A 148 15.44 6.12 -2.36
C ALA A 148 15.84 4.82 -1.64
N ASP A 149 16.16 4.91 -0.33
CA ASP A 149 16.55 3.75 0.47
C ASP A 149 15.37 2.79 0.68
N LYS A 150 14.17 3.33 0.93
CA LYS A 150 12.95 2.52 1.02
C LYS A 150 12.68 1.77 -0.29
N MET A 151 12.78 2.45 -1.42
CA MET A 151 12.59 1.85 -2.74
C MET A 151 13.64 0.79 -3.04
N LYS A 152 14.91 1.07 -2.72
CA LYS A 152 15.97 0.08 -2.87
C LYS A 152 15.67 -1.17 -2.06
N TYR A 153 15.30 -1.02 -0.78
CA TYR A 153 14.96 -2.13 0.09
C TYR A 153 13.80 -2.97 -0.45
N VAL A 154 12.73 -2.31 -0.90
CA VAL A 154 11.56 -2.98 -1.46
C VAL A 154 11.90 -3.73 -2.74
N LEU A 155 12.63 -3.11 -3.66
CA LEU A 155 12.93 -3.70 -4.97
C LEU A 155 14.06 -4.76 -4.93
N ASP A 156 14.94 -4.73 -3.93
CA ASP A 156 15.95 -5.75 -3.71
C ASP A 156 15.38 -7.01 -3.02
N THR A 157 14.13 -6.95 -2.51
CA THR A 157 13.45 -8.10 -1.95
C THR A 157 13.07 -9.07 -3.07
N PRO A 158 13.32 -10.39 -2.91
CA PRO A 158 12.90 -11.37 -3.92
C PRO A 158 11.37 -11.45 -3.99
N TRP A 159 10.83 -11.28 -5.18
CA TRP A 159 9.40 -11.34 -5.46
C TRP A 159 9.03 -12.66 -6.13
N GLY A 160 7.95 -13.31 -5.68
CA GLY A 160 7.41 -14.53 -6.27
C GLY A 160 6.44 -14.25 -7.43
N GLY A 161 6.11 -15.31 -8.18
CA GLY A 161 5.24 -15.21 -9.37
C GLY A 161 3.76 -15.48 -9.14
N SER A 162 3.35 -15.96 -7.97
CA SER A 162 1.96 -16.33 -7.66
C SER A 162 1.47 -15.64 -6.38
N THR A 163 0.16 -15.59 -6.17
CA THR A 163 -0.48 -14.79 -5.12
C THR A 163 -1.27 -15.69 -4.17
N ASP A 164 -0.72 -16.00 -2.97
CA ASP A 164 -1.40 -16.77 -1.92
C ASP A 164 -1.99 -15.83 -0.85
N PHE A 165 -3.29 -15.54 -1.01
CA PHE A 165 -4.02 -14.66 -0.08
C PHE A 165 -4.16 -15.24 1.33
N LEU A 166 -4.37 -16.57 1.45
CA LEU A 166 -4.51 -17.20 2.76
C LEU A 166 -3.20 -17.22 3.54
N ALA A 167 -2.07 -17.39 2.86
CA ALA A 167 -0.76 -17.27 3.48
C ALA A 167 -0.50 -15.86 4.00
N ALA A 168 -0.93 -14.81 3.29
CA ALA A 168 -0.84 -13.43 3.78
C ALA A 168 -1.70 -13.20 5.03
N ILE A 169 -2.91 -13.74 5.08
CA ILE A 169 -3.78 -13.71 6.28
C ILE A 169 -3.11 -14.42 7.45
N GLN A 170 -2.52 -15.59 7.20
CA GLN A 170 -1.80 -16.35 8.24
C GLN A 170 -0.65 -15.53 8.84
N LEU A 171 0.09 -14.81 8.01
CA LEU A 171 1.20 -13.96 8.45
C LEU A 171 0.73 -12.84 9.40
N ILE A 172 -0.44 -12.23 9.15
CA ILE A 172 -1.05 -11.25 10.07
C ILE A 172 -1.36 -11.89 11.42
N LEU A 173 -1.93 -13.09 11.42
CA LEU A 173 -2.23 -13.84 12.64
C LEU A 173 -0.96 -14.18 13.42
N ASP A 174 0.09 -14.63 12.72
CA ASP A 174 1.36 -15.00 13.35
C ASP A 174 2.03 -13.79 14.03
N VAL A 175 1.96 -12.62 13.40
CA VAL A 175 2.44 -11.35 14.01
C VAL A 175 1.63 -11.01 15.25
N GLY A 176 0.30 -11.11 15.19
CA GLY A 176 -0.57 -10.85 16.33
C GLY A 176 -0.29 -11.82 17.50
N ILE A 177 -0.11 -13.10 17.23
CA ILE A 177 0.20 -14.14 18.22
C ILE A 177 1.58 -13.90 18.83
N LYS A 178 2.60 -13.69 17.99
CA LYS A 178 3.98 -13.48 18.43
C LYS A 178 4.12 -12.27 19.37
N ASN A 179 3.42 -11.19 19.03
CA ASN A 179 3.46 -9.94 19.80
C ASN A 179 2.38 -9.87 20.89
N LYS A 180 1.57 -10.92 21.08
CA LYS A 180 0.47 -11.01 22.06
C LYS A 180 -0.47 -9.80 21.98
N LEU A 181 -0.86 -9.44 20.77
CA LEU A 181 -1.67 -8.25 20.53
C LEU A 181 -3.05 -8.38 21.15
N SER A 182 -3.61 -7.27 21.62
CA SER A 182 -5.01 -7.21 22.00
C SER A 182 -5.91 -7.16 20.76
N ALA A 183 -7.20 -7.40 20.94
CA ALA A 183 -8.17 -7.25 19.85
C ALA A 183 -8.19 -5.84 19.24
N ASN A 184 -7.84 -4.82 20.03
CA ASN A 184 -7.79 -3.44 19.59
C ASN A 184 -6.52 -3.09 18.80
N ASP A 185 -5.46 -3.88 18.94
CA ASP A 185 -4.19 -3.65 18.23
C ASP A 185 -4.12 -4.42 16.91
N MET A 186 -5.08 -5.34 16.67
CA MET A 186 -5.16 -6.07 15.40
C MET A 186 -5.67 -5.17 14.28
N PRO A 187 -5.21 -5.37 13.03
CA PRO A 187 -5.70 -4.62 11.89
C PRO A 187 -7.22 -4.79 11.73
N ASN A 188 -7.93 -3.70 11.56
CA ASN A 188 -9.35 -3.69 11.24
C ASN A 188 -9.61 -3.56 9.73
N LYS A 189 -8.58 -3.23 8.96
CA LYS A 189 -8.64 -3.06 7.52
C LYS A 189 -7.40 -3.67 6.85
N LEU A 190 -7.61 -4.42 5.78
CA LEU A 190 -6.56 -4.95 4.92
C LEU A 190 -6.74 -4.35 3.52
N ILE A 191 -5.79 -3.54 3.08
CA ILE A 191 -5.80 -2.91 1.75
C ILE A 191 -4.96 -3.79 0.82
N VAL A 192 -5.61 -4.40 -0.17
CA VAL A 192 -4.98 -5.29 -1.16
C VAL A 192 -4.80 -4.51 -2.45
N VAL A 193 -3.58 -4.13 -2.76
CA VAL A 193 -3.24 -3.38 -3.97
C VAL A 193 -2.71 -4.35 -5.02
N SER A 194 -3.51 -4.65 -6.05
CA SER A 194 -3.24 -5.68 -7.06
C SER A 194 -3.94 -5.35 -8.37
N ASP A 195 -3.61 -6.07 -9.44
CA ASP A 195 -4.40 -6.11 -10.69
C ASP A 195 -5.57 -7.10 -10.63
N MET A 196 -5.81 -7.68 -9.45
CA MET A 196 -6.88 -8.64 -9.15
C MET A 196 -6.78 -9.97 -9.92
N GLN A 197 -5.64 -10.26 -10.51
CA GLN A 197 -5.36 -11.55 -11.14
C GLN A 197 -4.80 -12.51 -10.08
N PHE A 198 -5.67 -12.96 -9.17
CA PHE A 198 -5.29 -13.97 -8.19
C PHE A 198 -5.20 -15.34 -8.86
N ASP A 199 -4.22 -16.13 -8.47
CA ASP A 199 -4.13 -17.51 -8.93
C ASP A 199 -5.43 -18.26 -8.59
N SER A 200 -5.91 -19.06 -9.54
CA SER A 200 -7.09 -19.94 -9.37
C SER A 200 -6.92 -21.02 -8.29
N ALA A 201 -5.94 -20.87 -7.41
CA ALA A 201 -5.77 -21.67 -6.19
C ALA A 201 -7.01 -21.68 -5.29
N GLU A 202 -7.92 -20.69 -5.43
CA GLU A 202 -9.22 -20.72 -4.76
C GLU A 202 -10.11 -21.88 -5.25
N SER A 203 -9.95 -22.35 -6.49
CA SER A 203 -10.71 -23.51 -6.99
C SER A 203 -10.18 -24.86 -6.53
N ASN A 204 -8.94 -24.91 -5.99
CA ASN A 204 -8.29 -26.15 -5.51
C ASN A 204 -8.18 -26.24 -3.98
N CYS A 205 -8.84 -25.39 -3.21
CA CYS A 205 -8.91 -25.49 -1.76
C CYS A 205 -9.63 -26.77 -1.23
N THR A 206 -10.01 -27.69 -2.11
CA THR A 206 -10.52 -29.01 -1.72
C THR A 206 -9.43 -30.00 -1.35
N SER A 207 -8.15 -29.69 -1.53
CA SER A 207 -7.02 -30.57 -1.24
C SER A 207 -6.04 -29.94 -0.25
N TRP A 208 -6.47 -29.67 0.96
CA TRP A 208 -5.59 -29.58 2.12
C TRP A 208 -5.22 -30.98 2.62
N SER A 209 -4.86 -31.87 1.70
CA SER A 209 -4.27 -33.15 2.05
C SER A 209 -2.80 -32.96 2.35
N SER A 210 -2.41 -33.47 3.49
CA SER A 210 -1.11 -33.47 4.17
C SER A 210 0.08 -34.08 3.40
N THR A 211 0.13 -34.00 2.08
CA THR A 211 1.19 -34.65 1.32
C THR A 211 1.80 -33.65 0.33
N SER A 212 3.03 -33.29 0.63
CA SER A 212 4.02 -32.69 -0.27
C SER A 212 4.34 -31.22 -0.07
N TRP A 213 4.79 -30.87 1.13
CA TRP A 213 5.74 -29.78 1.30
C TRP A 213 6.86 -30.28 2.21
N GLY A 214 7.88 -30.81 1.56
CA GLY A 214 9.13 -31.13 2.21
C GLY A 214 9.87 -29.85 2.59
N SER A 215 10.39 -29.89 3.80
CA SER A 215 11.49 -29.08 4.33
C SER A 215 11.17 -27.72 4.95
N ASN A 216 11.20 -27.70 6.27
CA ASN A 216 11.65 -26.63 7.15
C ASN A 216 10.86 -25.32 7.24
N ASN A 217 9.53 -25.34 7.46
CA ASN A 217 8.91 -24.21 8.16
C ASN A 217 7.80 -24.68 9.10
N ASN A 218 8.07 -24.58 10.41
CA ASN A 218 7.19 -25.00 11.50
C ASN A 218 5.92 -24.16 11.69
N ASN A 219 5.59 -23.25 10.76
CA ASN A 219 4.53 -22.26 10.97
C ASN A 219 3.16 -22.66 10.40
N TYR A 220 3.08 -23.63 9.50
CA TYR A 220 1.79 -24.14 8.97
C TYR A 220 0.98 -24.96 9.98
N HIS A 221 1.55 -25.25 11.15
CA HIS A 221 0.89 -26.05 12.19
C HIS A 221 -0.30 -25.36 12.89
N LEU A 222 -0.44 -24.03 12.78
CA LEU A 222 -1.47 -23.34 13.55
C LEU A 222 -2.88 -23.59 12.99
N PHE A 223 -3.06 -23.48 11.66
CA PHE A 223 -4.35 -23.81 11.03
C PHE A 223 -4.73 -25.28 11.26
N ASN A 224 -3.77 -26.20 11.16
CA ASN A 224 -4.01 -27.63 11.44
C ASN A 224 -4.19 -27.92 12.93
N ARG A 225 -3.49 -27.20 13.83
CA ARG A 225 -3.58 -27.40 15.28
C ARG A 225 -4.86 -26.79 15.86
N LEU A 226 -5.33 -25.68 15.30
CA LEU A 226 -6.61 -25.05 15.68
C LEU A 226 -7.81 -25.87 15.19
N GLY A 227 -7.66 -26.71 14.14
CA GLY A 227 -8.70 -27.60 13.63
C GLY A 227 -8.87 -28.92 14.37
N SER A 228 -7.83 -29.36 15.10
CA SER A 228 -7.82 -30.75 15.66
C SER A 228 -8.46 -30.90 17.04
N ASN A 229 -8.81 -29.84 17.76
CA ASN A 229 -9.34 -29.89 19.12
C ASN A 229 -10.86 -29.68 19.25
N PHE A 230 -11.59 -29.64 18.13
CA PHE A 230 -13.03 -29.51 18.16
C PHE A 230 -13.69 -30.90 17.86
N THR A 231 -14.17 -31.55 18.89
CA THR A 231 -14.89 -32.84 18.79
C THR A 231 -16.35 -32.66 18.38
N GLY A 232 -16.59 -31.89 17.34
CA GLY A 232 -17.87 -31.77 16.65
C GLY A 232 -17.58 -31.66 15.18
N LYS A 233 -17.67 -32.77 14.45
CA LYS A 233 -17.53 -32.79 13.00
C LYS A 233 -18.57 -31.93 12.29
N PRO A 234 -18.26 -30.76 11.76
CA PRO A 234 -18.77 -30.36 10.47
C PRO A 234 -17.83 -30.90 9.40
N SER A 235 -18.37 -31.49 8.37
CA SER A 235 -17.57 -31.92 7.21
C SER A 235 -16.90 -30.68 6.63
N MET A 236 -15.58 -30.64 6.63
CA MET A 236 -14.75 -29.48 6.26
C MET A 236 -14.79 -29.14 4.74
N SER A 237 -15.74 -29.68 3.99
CA SER A 237 -15.81 -29.54 2.53
C SER A 237 -16.58 -28.33 2.02
N ASP A 238 -17.34 -27.63 2.89
CA ASP A 238 -18.26 -26.57 2.43
C ASP A 238 -18.05 -25.19 3.05
N GLU A 239 -17.00 -25.00 3.87
CA GLU A 239 -16.68 -23.68 4.42
C GLU A 239 -16.03 -22.78 3.38
N THR A 240 -16.62 -21.62 3.16
CA THR A 240 -16.02 -20.59 2.29
C THR A 240 -14.71 -20.08 2.87
N THR A 241 -13.81 -19.58 2.02
CA THR A 241 -12.54 -18.96 2.43
C THR A 241 -12.76 -17.88 3.52
N HIS A 242 -13.84 -17.11 3.39
CA HIS A 242 -14.21 -16.09 4.36
C HIS A 242 -14.53 -16.66 5.74
N GLN A 243 -15.29 -17.76 5.83
CA GLN A 243 -15.59 -18.45 7.09
C GLN A 243 -14.33 -19.01 7.75
N LYS A 244 -13.40 -19.55 6.97
CA LYS A 244 -12.11 -20.01 7.48
C LYS A 244 -11.29 -18.88 8.10
N ILE A 245 -11.24 -17.71 7.45
CA ILE A 245 -10.59 -16.50 7.98
C ILE A 245 -11.25 -16.06 9.29
N GLN A 246 -12.58 -15.96 9.33
CA GLN A 246 -13.30 -15.58 10.55
C GLN A 246 -12.99 -16.53 11.73
N MET A 247 -13.02 -17.84 11.47
CA MET A 247 -12.73 -18.83 12.51
C MET A 247 -11.28 -18.77 12.99
N ALA A 248 -10.33 -18.51 12.10
CA ALA A 248 -8.92 -18.39 12.45
C ALA A 248 -8.66 -17.20 13.36
N PHE A 249 -9.22 -16.01 13.02
CA PHE A 249 -9.12 -14.81 13.87
C PHE A 249 -9.78 -15.02 15.24
N TYR A 250 -10.98 -15.59 15.27
CA TYR A 250 -11.69 -15.88 16.51
C TYR A 250 -10.85 -16.78 17.45
N LYS A 251 -10.35 -17.91 16.93
CA LYS A 251 -9.56 -18.86 17.73
C LYS A 251 -8.24 -18.25 18.21
N ALA A 252 -7.53 -17.55 17.34
CA ALA A 252 -6.26 -16.91 17.68
C ALA A 252 -6.46 -15.86 18.79
N GLY A 253 -7.46 -14.99 18.69
CA GLY A 253 -7.77 -14.00 19.69
C GLY A 253 -8.12 -14.62 21.06
N MET A 254 -8.98 -15.63 21.07
CA MET A 254 -9.34 -16.34 22.31
C MET A 254 -8.12 -16.99 22.98
N GLN A 255 -7.18 -17.51 22.19
CA GLN A 255 -5.97 -18.14 22.71
C GLN A 255 -4.96 -17.11 23.25
N VAL A 256 -4.84 -15.95 22.61
CA VAL A 256 -3.79 -14.96 22.93
C VAL A 256 -4.20 -13.99 24.03
N CYS A 257 -5.40 -13.44 23.94
CA CYS A 257 -5.87 -12.38 24.86
C CYS A 257 -7.21 -12.69 25.54
N GLY A 258 -7.78 -13.88 25.33
CA GLY A 258 -9.06 -14.27 25.92
C GLY A 258 -10.28 -13.56 25.31
N ALA A 259 -10.09 -12.77 24.23
CA ALA A 259 -11.13 -12.09 23.51
C ALA A 259 -11.02 -12.41 22.01
N PRO A 260 -12.13 -12.56 21.28
CA PRO A 260 -12.09 -12.88 19.86
C PRO A 260 -11.49 -11.71 19.07
N TRP A 261 -10.60 -12.02 18.14
CA TRP A 261 -10.18 -11.06 17.14
C TRP A 261 -11.20 -11.01 16.00
N THR A 262 -11.51 -9.80 15.54
CA THR A 262 -12.36 -9.58 14.36
C THR A 262 -11.48 -9.58 13.12
N PRO A 263 -11.83 -10.31 12.06
CA PRO A 263 -11.11 -10.23 10.79
C PRO A 263 -11.20 -8.82 10.21
N PRO A 264 -10.16 -8.36 9.54
CA PRO A 264 -10.16 -7.03 8.92
C PRO A 264 -11.19 -6.95 7.78
N THR A 265 -11.73 -5.77 7.56
CA THR A 265 -12.43 -5.45 6.30
C THR A 265 -11.41 -5.43 5.17
N ILE A 266 -11.69 -6.17 4.10
CA ILE A 266 -10.77 -6.28 2.97
C ILE A 266 -11.16 -5.24 1.92
N VAL A 267 -10.21 -4.35 1.60
CA VAL A 267 -10.35 -3.37 0.53
C VAL A 267 -9.55 -3.86 -0.67
N TYR A 268 -10.23 -4.39 -1.68
CA TYR A 268 -9.62 -4.78 -2.93
C TYR A 268 -9.44 -3.53 -3.81
N TRP A 269 -8.20 -3.14 -4.01
CA TRP A 269 -7.85 -1.96 -4.80
C TRP A 269 -7.22 -2.39 -6.11
N ASN A 270 -8.04 -2.41 -7.18
CA ASN A 270 -7.59 -2.71 -8.53
C ASN A 270 -6.88 -1.50 -9.13
N VAL A 271 -5.58 -1.63 -9.37
CA VAL A 271 -4.74 -0.56 -9.93
C VAL A 271 -4.44 -0.73 -11.41
N ARG A 272 -5.05 -1.73 -12.04
CA ARG A 272 -4.99 -1.98 -13.47
C ARG A 272 -6.40 -1.98 -14.06
N ASP A 273 -6.52 -1.63 -15.31
CA ASP A 273 -7.81 -1.69 -16.05
C ASP A 273 -8.12 -3.13 -16.48
N THR A 274 -8.15 -4.04 -15.50
CA THR A 274 -8.55 -5.43 -15.69
C THR A 274 -9.99 -5.60 -15.22
N SER A 275 -10.76 -6.39 -15.94
CA SER A 275 -12.13 -6.70 -15.55
C SER A 275 -12.15 -7.76 -14.43
N GLY A 276 -12.89 -7.47 -13.39
CA GLY A 276 -13.19 -8.43 -12.33
C GLY A 276 -12.59 -8.09 -10.96
N PHE A 277 -13.21 -8.67 -9.95
CA PHE A 277 -12.76 -8.69 -8.57
C PHE A 277 -12.87 -10.12 -8.04
N PRO A 278 -12.07 -10.51 -7.07
CA PRO A 278 -12.07 -11.88 -6.53
C PRO A 278 -13.33 -12.21 -5.72
N VAL A 279 -14.18 -11.22 -5.47
CA VAL A 279 -15.39 -11.34 -4.65
C VAL A 279 -16.57 -10.69 -5.35
N GLN A 280 -17.78 -11.07 -4.93
CA GLN A 280 -18.99 -10.41 -5.38
C GLN A 280 -19.23 -9.09 -4.64
N SER A 281 -19.95 -8.16 -5.26
CA SER A 281 -20.24 -6.82 -4.70
C SER A 281 -21.03 -6.84 -3.38
N ASN A 282 -21.69 -7.95 -3.07
CA ASN A 282 -22.46 -8.16 -1.84
C ASN A 282 -21.73 -9.00 -0.80
N THR A 283 -20.46 -9.33 -1.01
CA THR A 283 -19.66 -10.09 -0.03
C THR A 283 -19.47 -9.24 1.24
N PRO A 284 -19.88 -9.74 2.41
CA PRO A 284 -19.75 -8.98 3.66
C PRO A 284 -18.28 -8.63 3.98
N ASN A 285 -18.05 -7.49 4.61
CA ASN A 285 -16.73 -7.00 5.02
C ASN A 285 -15.72 -6.90 3.87
N THR A 286 -16.19 -6.62 2.66
CA THR A 286 -15.34 -6.36 1.50
C THR A 286 -15.72 -5.04 0.84
N GLN A 287 -14.73 -4.36 0.31
CA GLN A 287 -14.87 -3.11 -0.42
C GLN A 287 -14.02 -3.18 -1.68
N MET A 288 -14.46 -2.53 -2.75
CA MET A 288 -13.78 -2.60 -4.04
C MET A 288 -13.52 -1.21 -4.59
N LEU A 289 -12.28 -0.97 -4.97
CA LEU A 289 -11.80 0.27 -5.57
C LEU A 289 -11.13 -0.03 -6.90
N CYS A 290 -11.26 0.88 -7.86
CA CYS A 290 -10.59 0.79 -9.16
C CYS A 290 -9.93 2.11 -9.52
N GLY A 291 -8.71 2.05 -10.04
CA GLY A 291 -7.92 3.22 -10.41
C GLY A 291 -6.86 3.60 -9.37
N PHE A 292 -6.12 4.68 -9.62
CA PHE A 292 -4.97 5.08 -8.79
C PHE A 292 -4.86 6.60 -8.60
N SER A 293 -6.00 7.30 -8.51
CA SER A 293 -6.00 8.74 -8.23
C SER A 293 -5.72 9.05 -6.76
N LEU A 294 -5.12 10.21 -6.51
CA LEU A 294 -4.94 10.73 -5.13
C LEU A 294 -6.27 10.91 -4.41
N SER A 295 -7.36 11.16 -5.15
CA SER A 295 -8.71 11.26 -4.56
C SER A 295 -9.19 9.93 -4.01
N LEU A 296 -8.85 8.80 -4.64
CA LEU A 296 -9.15 7.47 -4.10
C LEU A 296 -8.38 7.19 -2.82
N LEU A 297 -7.09 7.58 -2.76
CA LEU A 297 -6.32 7.45 -1.53
C LEU A 297 -6.96 8.28 -0.42
N LYS A 298 -7.31 9.56 -0.66
CA LYS A 298 -8.04 10.39 0.30
C LYS A 298 -9.34 9.70 0.75
N LEU A 299 -10.11 9.16 -0.17
CA LEU A 299 -11.35 8.47 0.13
C LEU A 299 -11.16 7.29 1.09
N VAL A 300 -10.12 6.50 0.89
CA VAL A 300 -9.75 5.39 1.79
C VAL A 300 -9.30 5.91 3.16
N LEU A 301 -8.60 7.05 3.18
CA LEU A 301 -8.09 7.68 4.39
C LEU A 301 -9.20 8.36 5.21
N ASP A 302 -10.08 9.12 4.56
CA ASP A 302 -11.12 9.92 5.22
C ASP A 302 -12.31 9.09 5.71
N ASN A 303 -12.67 8.04 4.95
CA ASN A 303 -13.87 7.26 5.24
C ASN A 303 -13.47 5.85 5.66
N GLY A 304 -13.54 5.58 6.95
CA GLY A 304 -13.30 4.24 7.49
C GLY A 304 -14.18 3.17 6.84
N ASP A 305 -15.38 3.55 6.39
CA ASP A 305 -16.34 2.72 5.66
C ASP A 305 -16.67 3.33 4.29
N LEU A 306 -16.23 2.69 3.23
CA LEU A 306 -16.47 3.12 1.85
C LEU A 306 -17.89 2.76 1.36
N SER A 307 -18.65 1.94 2.09
CA SER A 307 -19.98 1.50 1.68
C SER A 307 -21.00 2.65 1.67
N SER A 308 -20.77 3.68 2.46
CA SER A 308 -21.61 4.89 2.55
C SER A 308 -21.20 5.99 1.55
N VAL A 309 -20.06 5.83 0.89
CA VAL A 309 -19.50 6.86 0.01
C VAL A 309 -20.07 6.74 -1.39
N LYS A 310 -20.85 7.73 -1.79
CA LYS A 310 -21.21 7.87 -3.22
C LYS A 310 -19.94 8.26 -3.98
N PRO A 311 -19.59 7.55 -5.05
CA PRO A 311 -18.47 7.94 -5.88
C PRO A 311 -18.68 9.39 -6.33
N PRO A 312 -17.66 10.28 -6.19
CA PRO A 312 -17.79 11.65 -6.62
C PRO A 312 -18.09 11.68 -8.12
N THR A 313 -19.05 12.47 -8.51
CA THR A 313 -19.28 12.70 -9.94
C THR A 313 -18.07 13.45 -10.54
N PRO A 314 -17.86 13.39 -11.86
CA PRO A 314 -16.83 14.20 -12.50
C PRO A 314 -16.95 15.70 -12.17
N TYR A 315 -18.17 16.17 -11.90
CA TYR A 315 -18.45 17.54 -11.48
C TYR A 315 -17.98 17.80 -10.04
N ASP A 316 -18.20 16.86 -9.12
CA ASP A 316 -17.73 16.98 -7.74
C ASP A 316 -16.20 16.99 -7.70
N THR A 317 -15.55 16.09 -8.45
CA THR A 317 -14.09 16.05 -8.58
C THR A 317 -13.53 17.37 -9.13
N PHE A 318 -14.20 17.94 -10.13
CA PHE A 318 -13.83 19.26 -10.68
C PHE A 318 -14.01 20.37 -9.62
N LEU A 319 -15.12 20.40 -8.91
CA LEU A 319 -15.38 21.40 -7.87
C LEU A 319 -14.34 21.34 -6.75
N ASP A 320 -13.98 20.14 -6.30
CA ASP A 320 -12.97 19.96 -5.25
C ASP A 320 -11.59 20.43 -5.71
N ALA A 321 -11.21 20.09 -6.93
CA ALA A 321 -9.97 20.56 -7.53
C ALA A 321 -9.89 22.09 -7.66
N VAL A 322 -11.04 22.75 -7.88
CA VAL A 322 -11.14 24.21 -7.99
C VAL A 322 -11.17 24.87 -6.60
N ARG A 323 -11.92 24.30 -5.65
CA ARG A 323 -12.07 24.84 -4.28
C ARG A 323 -10.79 24.81 -3.48
N ASP A 324 -10.02 23.72 -3.61
CA ASP A 324 -8.78 23.51 -2.85
C ASP A 324 -7.58 24.25 -3.44
N ASN A 325 -7.74 24.95 -4.58
CA ASN A 325 -6.64 25.62 -5.25
C ASN A 325 -6.73 27.14 -5.08
N PRO A 326 -5.76 27.78 -4.38
CA PRO A 326 -5.76 29.22 -4.15
C PRO A 326 -5.83 30.08 -5.42
N ARG A 327 -5.43 29.52 -6.58
CA ARG A 327 -5.52 30.23 -7.87
C ARG A 327 -6.96 30.51 -8.29
N TYR A 328 -7.91 29.73 -7.77
CA TYR A 328 -9.32 29.82 -8.16
C TYR A 328 -10.21 30.43 -7.09
N GLU A 329 -9.65 30.91 -5.96
CA GLU A 329 -10.41 31.55 -4.87
C GLU A 329 -11.40 32.61 -5.40
N LYS A 330 -10.94 33.50 -6.27
CA LYS A 330 -11.78 34.54 -6.88
C LYS A 330 -12.92 33.99 -7.75
N ILE A 331 -12.75 32.80 -8.30
CA ILE A 331 -13.80 32.13 -9.10
C ILE A 331 -14.81 31.49 -8.16
N VAL A 332 -14.34 30.84 -7.09
CA VAL A 332 -15.18 30.21 -6.07
C VAL A 332 -16.03 31.25 -5.35
N GLU A 333 -15.48 32.43 -5.02
CA GLU A 333 -16.23 33.55 -4.42
C GLU A 333 -17.36 34.07 -5.30
N ARG A 334 -17.20 34.00 -6.63
CA ARG A 334 -18.23 34.43 -7.59
C ARG A 334 -19.31 33.37 -7.85
N LEU A 335 -19.05 32.10 -7.50
CA LEU A 335 -19.98 30.98 -7.67
C LEU A 335 -20.81 30.71 -6.40
N ARG A 336 -20.51 31.38 -5.29
CA ARG A 336 -21.32 31.45 -4.07
C ARG A 336 -22.29 32.61 -4.16
#